data_fc8f634fb355724af8fbeaf18ae12ed7
#
_entry.id   fc8f634fb355724af8fbeaf18ae12ed7
#
_cell.length_a   1.000
_cell.length_b   1.000
_cell.length_c   1.000
_cell.angle_alpha   90.00
_cell.angle_beta   90.00
_cell.angle_gamma   90.00
#
_symmetry.space_group_name_H-M   'P 1'
#
loop_
_entity.id
_entity.type
_entity.pdbx_description
1 polymer ?
#
loop_
_entity_poly.entity_id
_entity_poly.type
_entity_poly.pdbx_seq_one_letter_code
_entity_poly.pdbx_strand_id
1 'polypeptide(L)'
;MKFQGAVIKEQGVIFAIVVVKKHVVDSPHESEKTINAFMHHFPGMPVTLMAQDSRGRATYRGRNDIVKFLAKLHPSQIPWREYTLS
;
A
#
# COMPACT_ATOMS: atom_id res chain seq x y z
N MET A 1 15.97 -5.09 -6.53
CA MET A 1 15.13 -3.91 -6.27
C MET A 1 14.50 -4.03 -4.89
N LYS A 2 14.43 -2.92 -4.17
CA LYS A 2 13.88 -2.90 -2.82
C LYS A 2 12.66 -1.98 -2.77
N PHE A 3 11.71 -2.30 -1.89
CA PHE A 3 10.56 -1.44 -1.65
C PHE A 3 10.15 -1.53 -0.18
N GLN A 4 9.45 -0.51 0.29
CA GLN A 4 8.88 -0.52 1.63
C GLN A 4 7.42 -0.95 1.57
N GLY A 5 7.04 -1.77 2.53
CA GLY A 5 5.67 -2.25 2.61
C GLY A 5 5.35 -2.75 4.00
N ALA A 6 4.16 -3.26 4.16
CA ALA A 6 3.69 -3.84 5.41
C ALA A 6 2.58 -4.85 5.12
N VAL A 7 2.46 -5.85 5.99
CA VAL A 7 1.32 -6.76 5.98
C VAL A 7 0.58 -6.56 7.28
N ILE A 8 -0.72 -6.28 7.19
CA ILE A 8 -1.56 -5.99 8.35
C ILE A 8 -2.74 -6.95 8.35
N LYS A 9 -3.10 -7.42 9.54
CA LYS A 9 -4.33 -8.16 9.77
C LYS A 9 -5.27 -7.30 10.59
N GLU A 10 -6.46 -7.03 10.06
CA GLU A 10 -7.47 -6.23 10.72
C GLU A 10 -8.86 -6.78 10.45
N GLN A 11 -9.61 -7.07 11.52
CA GLN A 11 -10.98 -7.60 11.42
C GLN A 11 -11.09 -8.83 10.52
N GLY A 12 -10.10 -9.72 10.62
CA GLY A 12 -10.08 -10.95 9.84
C GLY A 12 -9.60 -10.79 8.40
N VAL A 13 -9.26 -9.59 7.98
CA VAL A 13 -8.71 -9.33 6.64
C VAL A 13 -7.21 -9.14 6.76
N ILE A 14 -6.45 -9.89 5.96
CA ILE A 14 -5.00 -9.72 5.84
C ILE A 14 -4.75 -9.00 4.53
N PHE A 15 -4.02 -7.90 4.57
CA PHE A 15 -3.72 -7.12 3.38
C PHE A 15 -2.30 -6.56 3.42
N ALA A 16 -1.77 -6.25 2.24
CA ALA A 16 -0.45 -5.66 2.09
C ALA A 16 -0.57 -4.19 1.72
N ILE A 17 0.39 -3.38 2.19
CA ILE A 17 0.54 -1.98 1.80
C ILE A 17 1.91 -1.85 1.18
N VAL A 18 2.01 -1.16 0.04
CA VAL A 18 3.28 -0.91 -0.66
C VAL A 18 3.46 0.58 -0.84
N VAL A 19 4.62 1.09 -0.47
CA VAL A 19 4.97 2.51 -0.66
C VAL A 19 5.41 2.72 -2.09
N VAL A 20 4.78 3.68 -2.77
CA VAL A 20 5.08 4.03 -4.16
C VAL A 20 5.19 5.55 -4.29
N LYS A 21 5.62 6.01 -5.44
CA LYS A 21 5.68 7.43 -5.74
C LYS A 21 4.28 8.00 -5.94
N LYS A 22 4.13 9.30 -5.64
CA LYS A 22 2.81 9.94 -5.66
C LYS A 22 2.13 9.87 -7.03
N HIS A 23 2.88 9.99 -8.13
CA HIS A 23 2.27 9.93 -9.46
C HIS A 23 1.58 8.58 -9.73
N VAL A 24 2.01 7.52 -9.05
CA VAL A 24 1.38 6.20 -9.21
C VAL A 24 0.01 6.18 -8.55
N VAL A 25 -0.13 6.72 -7.33
CA VAL A 25 -1.45 6.75 -6.65
C VAL A 25 -2.40 7.75 -7.29
N ASP A 26 -1.87 8.79 -7.93
CA ASP A 26 -2.69 9.82 -8.59
C ASP A 26 -3.27 9.36 -9.93
N SER A 27 -2.69 8.33 -10.53
CA SER A 27 -3.15 7.79 -11.82
C SER A 27 -3.88 6.47 -11.60
N PRO A 28 -5.21 6.39 -11.88
CA PRO A 28 -5.95 5.13 -11.74
C PRO A 28 -5.36 3.99 -12.56
N HIS A 29 -4.91 4.27 -13.77
CA HIS A 29 -4.30 3.28 -14.65
C HIS A 29 -2.98 2.74 -14.07
N GLU A 30 -2.09 3.64 -13.64
CA GLU A 30 -0.82 3.28 -13.04
C GLU A 30 -1.03 2.53 -11.72
N SER A 31 -1.99 2.97 -10.92
CA SER A 31 -2.32 2.31 -9.66
C SER A 31 -2.75 0.88 -9.87
N GLU A 32 -3.66 0.64 -10.79
CA GLU A 32 -4.17 -0.71 -11.07
C GLU A 32 -3.05 -1.62 -11.56
N LYS A 33 -2.24 -1.14 -12.48
CA LYS A 33 -1.10 -1.88 -13.02
C LYS A 33 -0.11 -2.25 -11.92
N THR A 34 0.19 -1.30 -11.05
CA THR A 34 1.14 -1.50 -9.96
C THR A 34 0.60 -2.47 -8.91
N ILE A 35 -0.68 -2.35 -8.54
CA ILE A 35 -1.33 -3.28 -7.62
C ILE A 35 -1.24 -4.71 -8.17
N ASN A 36 -1.58 -4.90 -9.43
CA ASN A 36 -1.55 -6.22 -10.06
C ASN A 36 -0.14 -6.81 -10.05
N ALA A 37 0.88 -5.98 -10.29
CA ALA A 37 2.27 -6.43 -10.25
C ALA A 37 2.68 -6.88 -8.85
N PHE A 38 2.31 -6.12 -7.81
CA PHE A 38 2.67 -6.47 -6.43
C PHE A 38 1.85 -7.63 -5.86
N MET A 39 0.69 -7.94 -6.41
CA MET A 39 -0.09 -9.10 -5.98
C MET A 39 0.67 -10.41 -6.13
N HIS A 40 1.64 -10.47 -7.03
CA HIS A 40 2.50 -11.65 -7.19
C HIS A 40 3.43 -11.84 -5.98
N HIS A 41 3.75 -10.77 -5.25
CA HIS A 41 4.59 -10.83 -4.06
C HIS A 41 3.79 -11.03 -2.77
N PHE A 42 2.49 -10.81 -2.81
CA PHE A 42 1.61 -10.96 -1.67
C PHE A 42 0.41 -11.80 -2.07
N PRO A 43 0.64 -13.08 -2.42
CA PRO A 43 -0.43 -13.93 -2.94
C PRO A 43 -1.55 -14.14 -1.92
N GLY A 44 -2.78 -14.10 -2.41
CA GLY A 44 -3.95 -14.37 -1.58
C GLY A 44 -4.41 -13.20 -0.72
N MET A 45 -3.82 -12.00 -0.88
CA MET A 45 -4.25 -10.85 -0.10
C MET A 45 -4.39 -9.60 -0.98
N PRO A 46 -5.31 -8.68 -0.63
CA PRO A 46 -5.40 -7.40 -1.32
C PRO A 46 -4.13 -6.57 -1.14
N VAL A 47 -3.75 -5.82 -2.17
CA VAL A 47 -2.62 -4.89 -2.12
C VAL A 47 -3.15 -3.46 -2.20
N THR A 48 -2.69 -2.61 -1.28
CA THR A 48 -3.00 -1.19 -1.23
C THR A 48 -1.72 -0.40 -1.44
N LEU A 49 -1.78 0.64 -2.24
CA LEU A 49 -0.64 1.52 -2.46
C LEU A 49 -0.72 2.72 -1.52
N MET A 50 0.45 3.18 -1.08
CA MET A 50 0.56 4.39 -0.27
C MET A 50 1.66 5.29 -0.81
N ALA A 51 1.38 6.58 -0.88
CA ALA A 51 2.39 7.58 -1.17
C ALA A 51 2.25 8.74 -0.19
N GLN A 52 3.36 9.34 0.17
CA GLN A 52 3.36 10.55 1.01
C GLN A 52 3.78 11.75 0.17
N ASP A 53 3.16 12.90 0.44
CA ASP A 53 3.58 14.16 -0.17
C ASP A 53 4.73 14.78 0.64
N SER A 54 5.20 15.94 0.21
CA SER A 54 6.30 16.65 0.88
C SER A 54 5.99 17.05 2.32
N ARG A 55 4.71 17.08 2.70
CA ARG A 55 4.26 17.41 4.06
C ARG A 55 4.02 16.16 4.91
N GLY A 56 4.31 14.98 4.37
CA GLY A 56 4.11 13.71 5.07
C GLY A 56 2.68 13.19 5.06
N ARG A 57 1.77 13.82 4.31
CA ARG A 57 0.39 13.34 4.21
C ARG A 57 0.32 12.13 3.30
N ALA A 58 -0.37 11.09 3.77
CA ALA A 58 -0.49 9.84 3.04
C ALA A 58 -1.72 9.84 2.13
N THR A 59 -1.55 9.30 0.93
CA THR A 59 -2.64 9.00 0.00
C THR A 59 -2.63 7.51 -0.24
N TYR A 60 -3.79 6.87 -0.13
CA TYR A 60 -3.94 5.44 -0.31
C TYR A 60 -4.78 5.13 -1.55
N ARG A 61 -4.44 4.04 -2.24
CA ARG A 61 -5.19 3.58 -3.40
C ARG A 61 -5.32 2.07 -3.32
N GLY A 62 -6.56 1.58 -3.33
CA GLY A 62 -6.84 0.17 -3.25
C GLY A 62 -8.29 -0.08 -2.89
N ARG A 63 -8.56 -1.21 -2.22
CA ARG A 63 -9.92 -1.57 -1.80
C ARG A 63 -10.46 -0.54 -0.80
N ASN A 64 -11.69 -0.08 -1.03
CA ASN A 64 -12.25 1.05 -0.28
C ASN A 64 -12.32 0.84 1.24
N ASP A 65 -12.65 -0.35 1.69
CA ASP A 65 -12.73 -0.64 3.13
C ASP A 65 -11.36 -0.55 3.79
N ILE A 66 -10.33 -1.00 3.10
CA ILE A 66 -8.94 -0.92 3.58
C ILE A 66 -8.47 0.54 3.59
N VAL A 67 -8.74 1.28 2.53
CA VAL A 67 -8.39 2.70 2.44
C VAL A 67 -9.03 3.49 3.59
N LYS A 68 -10.30 3.23 3.88
CA LYS A 68 -11.01 3.90 4.98
C LYS A 68 -10.39 3.57 6.33
N PHE A 69 -10.00 2.32 6.54
CA PHE A 69 -9.32 1.91 7.77
C PHE A 69 -7.98 2.64 7.92
N LEU A 70 -7.17 2.64 6.86
CA LEU A 70 -5.84 3.26 6.88
C LEU A 70 -5.90 4.78 7.07
N ALA A 71 -6.94 5.43 6.57
CA ALA A 71 -7.12 6.87 6.73
C ALA A 71 -7.26 7.30 8.19
N LYS A 72 -7.61 6.36 9.08
CA LYS A 72 -7.76 6.62 10.51
C LYS A 72 -6.46 6.44 11.27
N LEU A 73 -5.42 5.89 10.63
CA LEU A 73 -4.13 5.63 11.27
C LEU A 73 -3.12 6.68 10.85
N HIS A 74 -2.23 7.03 11.78
CA HIS A 74 -1.04 7.76 11.40
C HIS A 74 -0.08 6.80 10.70
N PRO A 75 0.57 7.18 9.59
CA PRO A 75 1.48 6.28 8.88
C PRO A 75 2.58 5.67 9.74
N SER A 76 3.00 6.37 10.81
CA SER A 76 4.01 5.85 11.73
C SER A 76 3.53 4.64 12.55
N GLN A 77 2.23 4.39 12.58
CA GLN A 77 1.67 3.23 13.28
C GLN A 77 1.68 1.96 12.44
N ILE A 78 2.02 2.09 11.15
CA ILE A 78 2.08 0.96 10.23
C ILE A 78 3.43 0.28 10.41
N PRO A 79 3.48 -1.07 10.54
CA PRO A 79 4.75 -1.78 10.76
C PRO A 79 5.54 -1.94 9.45
N TRP A 80 6.12 -0.85 8.96
CA TRP A 80 6.87 -0.82 7.72
C TRP A 80 8.08 -1.74 7.75
N ARG A 81 8.32 -2.44 6.65
CA ARG A 81 9.49 -3.28 6.44
C ARG A 81 10.04 -3.06 5.05
N GLU A 82 11.33 -3.33 4.87
CA GLU A 82 11.94 -3.34 3.56
C GLU A 82 11.85 -4.74 2.96
N TYR A 83 11.38 -4.81 1.73
CA TYR A 83 11.28 -6.06 0.96
C TYR A 83 12.24 -6.00 -0.22
N THR A 84 12.76 -7.15 -0.60
CA THR A 84 13.63 -7.29 -1.75
C THR A 84 12.90 -8.05 -2.86
N LEU A 85 12.93 -7.49 -4.06
CA LEU A 85 12.45 -8.17 -5.27
C LEU A 85 13.62 -8.87 -5.93
N SER A 86 13.50 -10.15 -6.15
CA SER A 86 14.52 -10.93 -6.86
C SER A 86 14.27 -10.98 -8.36
#